data_4e1c5c8291f3f8545b92de84d8a8a7e5
#
_entry.id   4e1c5c8291f3f8545b92de84d8a8a7e5
#
_cell.length_a   1.000
_cell.length_b   1.000
_cell.length_c   1.000
_cell.angle_alpha   90.00
_cell.angle_beta   90.00
_cell.angle_gamma   90.00
#
_symmetry.space_group_name_H-M   'P 1'
#
loop_
_entity.id
_entity.type
_entity.pdbx_description
1 polymer ?
#
loop_
_entity_poly.entity_id
_entity_poly.type
_entity_poly.pdbx_seq_one_letter_code
_entity_poly.pdbx_strand_id
1 'polypeptide(L)'
;MKHTTVIAANRFGLGARPGDLDIVDKNPRAWLLDQLQGPSRLPRDIRRLQHSSNVLIEVQELRREERAMQRAAGDEPSPDLVKKYGRTARSHYVGQVAARYRTAAASDFPFHERLVH
;
A
#
# COMPACT_ATOMS: atom_id res chain seq x y z
N MET A 1 -12.83 30.41 4.57
CA MET A 1 -11.99 29.40 3.90
C MET A 1 -11.52 29.97 2.56
N LYS A 2 -10.22 30.03 2.35
CA LYS A 2 -9.65 30.63 1.14
C LYS A 2 -9.70 29.61 0.00
N HIS A 3 -9.94 30.07 -1.22
CA HIS A 3 -9.93 29.22 -2.42
C HIS A 3 -8.60 28.46 -2.59
N THR A 4 -7.48 29.10 -2.22
CA THR A 4 -6.13 28.49 -2.20
C THR A 4 -6.01 27.30 -1.25
N THR A 5 -6.72 27.29 -0.13
CA THR A 5 -6.74 26.20 0.85
C THR A 5 -7.32 24.93 0.26
N VAL A 6 -8.45 25.04 -0.40
CA VAL A 6 -9.14 23.92 -1.07
C VAL A 6 -8.29 23.39 -2.22
N ILE A 7 -7.69 24.28 -3.02
CA ILE A 7 -6.77 23.89 -4.09
C ILE A 7 -5.56 23.14 -3.51
N ALA A 8 -4.94 23.64 -2.44
CA ALA A 8 -3.79 23.01 -1.83
C ALA A 8 -4.10 21.59 -1.35
N ALA A 9 -5.16 21.41 -0.57
CA ALA A 9 -5.56 20.11 -0.03
C ALA A 9 -5.94 19.10 -1.12
N ASN A 10 -6.68 19.53 -2.16
CA ASN A 10 -7.16 18.63 -3.20
C ASN A 10 -6.11 18.35 -4.30
N ARG A 11 -5.29 19.32 -4.63
CA ARG A 11 -4.29 19.18 -5.70
C ARG A 11 -3.00 18.53 -5.24
N PHE A 12 -2.59 18.80 -4.01
CA PHE A 12 -1.33 18.31 -3.44
C PHE A 12 -1.53 17.25 -2.33
N GLY A 13 -2.76 17.00 -1.90
CA GLY A 13 -3.10 15.94 -0.97
C GLY A 13 -3.88 14.80 -1.63
N LEU A 14 -4.36 13.90 -0.81
CA LEU A 14 -5.28 12.81 -1.19
C LEU A 14 -6.77 13.21 -1.05
N GLY A 15 -7.05 14.48 -0.93
CA GLY A 15 -8.31 15.06 -0.50
C GLY A 15 -8.24 15.51 0.96
N ALA A 16 -9.16 16.40 1.35
CA ALA A 16 -9.19 16.92 2.70
C ALA A 16 -9.94 15.97 3.64
N ARG A 17 -9.29 15.54 4.71
CA ARG A 17 -9.94 14.88 5.85
C ARG A 17 -10.60 15.91 6.75
N PRO A 18 -11.51 15.51 7.66
CA PRO A 18 -12.03 16.41 8.68
C PRO A 18 -10.88 17.09 9.46
N GLY A 19 -10.89 18.43 9.50
CA GLY A 19 -9.86 19.24 10.15
C GLY A 19 -8.64 19.62 9.30
N ASP A 20 -8.35 18.94 8.20
CA ASP A 20 -7.20 19.25 7.35
C ASP A 20 -7.28 20.67 6.75
N LEU A 21 -8.48 21.11 6.36
CA LEU A 21 -8.68 22.44 5.80
C LEU A 21 -8.33 23.55 6.78
N ASP A 22 -8.60 23.36 8.07
CA ASP A 22 -8.29 24.35 9.12
C ASP A 22 -6.76 24.46 9.32
N ILE A 23 -6.04 23.36 9.16
CA ILE A 23 -4.59 23.32 9.23
C ILE A 23 -3.99 24.03 8.02
N VAL A 24 -4.45 23.68 6.81
CA VAL A 24 -3.96 24.25 5.54
C VAL A 24 -4.31 25.73 5.42
N ASP A 25 -5.47 26.19 5.92
CA ASP A 25 -5.92 27.57 5.80
C ASP A 25 -5.03 28.57 6.56
N LYS A 26 -4.32 28.13 7.58
CA LYS A 26 -3.36 28.96 8.33
C LYS A 26 -2.26 29.48 7.40
N ASN A 27 -1.61 28.60 6.66
CA ASN A 27 -0.59 28.93 5.66
C ASN A 27 -0.43 27.77 4.65
N PRO A 28 -1.16 27.79 3.51
CA PRO A 28 -1.13 26.72 2.52
C PRO A 28 0.27 26.47 1.92
N ARG A 29 1.07 27.53 1.77
CA ARG A 29 2.43 27.41 1.24
C ARG A 29 3.39 26.75 2.24
N ALA A 30 3.37 27.18 3.50
CA ALA A 30 4.19 26.57 4.53
C ALA A 30 3.83 25.11 4.75
N TRP A 31 2.51 24.80 4.76
CA TRP A 31 2.02 23.42 4.83
C TRP A 31 2.60 22.56 3.69
N LEU A 32 2.56 23.05 2.45
CA LEU A 32 3.10 22.31 1.31
C LEU A 32 4.61 22.09 1.40
N LEU A 33 5.36 23.10 1.84
CA LEU A 33 6.81 22.96 2.03
C LEU A 33 7.15 21.95 3.12
N ASP A 34 6.39 21.91 4.21
CA ASP A 34 6.54 20.91 5.27
C ASP A 34 6.28 19.49 4.74
N GLN A 35 5.28 19.33 3.86
CA GLN A 35 4.99 18.05 3.19
C GLN A 35 6.18 17.50 2.37
N LEU A 36 7.06 18.35 1.86
CA LEU A 36 8.23 17.92 1.08
C LEU A 36 9.31 17.24 1.96
N GLN A 37 9.30 17.49 3.25
CA GLN A 37 10.22 16.83 4.16
C GLN A 37 9.88 15.34 4.33
N GLY A 38 8.60 14.98 4.21
CA GLY A 38 8.09 13.62 4.32
C GLY A 38 8.35 12.98 5.68
N PRO A 39 7.89 11.76 5.89
CA PRO A 39 8.14 11.01 7.11
C PRO A 39 9.60 10.54 7.16
N SER A 40 10.26 10.69 8.31
CA SER A 40 11.65 10.24 8.51
C SER A 40 11.81 8.71 8.56
N ARG A 41 10.72 7.96 8.68
CA ARG A 41 10.69 6.50 8.76
C ARG A 41 9.51 5.93 7.99
N LEU A 42 9.68 4.72 7.48
CA LEU A 42 8.57 3.97 6.89
C LEU A 42 7.42 3.82 7.90
N PRO A 43 6.17 4.04 7.48
CA PRO A 43 5.00 3.85 8.31
C PRO A 43 4.93 2.45 8.91
N ARG A 44 4.32 2.35 10.11
CA ARG A 44 4.26 1.10 10.86
C ARG A 44 3.62 -0.04 10.08
N ASP A 45 2.53 0.23 9.39
CA ASP A 45 1.79 -0.79 8.65
C ASP A 45 2.60 -1.32 7.46
N ILE A 46 3.37 -0.46 6.80
CA ILE A 46 4.29 -0.85 5.72
C ILE A 46 5.47 -1.66 6.26
N ARG A 47 6.05 -1.27 7.40
CA ARG A 47 7.16 -2.00 8.03
C ARG A 47 6.80 -3.40 8.51
N ARG A 48 5.53 -3.66 8.77
CA ARG A 48 5.01 -4.98 9.20
C ARG A 48 4.76 -5.93 8.05
N LEU A 49 4.77 -5.44 6.82
CA LEU A 49 4.63 -6.29 5.66
C LEU A 49 5.84 -7.22 5.54
N GLN A 50 5.58 -8.43 5.09
CA GLN A 50 6.63 -9.36 4.74
C GLN A 50 7.48 -8.78 3.60
N HIS A 51 8.80 -8.95 3.67
CA HIS A 51 9.69 -8.49 2.63
C HIS A 51 9.39 -9.17 1.30
N SER A 52 9.42 -8.43 0.20
CA SER A 52 9.04 -8.92 -1.13
C SER A 52 9.82 -10.15 -1.59
N SER A 53 11.11 -10.26 -1.21
CA SER A 53 11.92 -11.46 -1.48
C SER A 53 11.36 -12.71 -0.82
N ASN A 54 10.90 -12.61 0.44
CA ASN A 54 10.34 -13.75 1.17
C ASN A 54 8.99 -14.16 0.58
N VAL A 55 8.16 -13.18 0.20
CA VAL A 55 6.90 -13.45 -0.53
C VAL A 55 7.17 -14.15 -1.85
N LEU A 56 8.20 -13.72 -2.58
CA LEU A 56 8.56 -14.34 -3.85
C LEU A 56 9.04 -15.78 -3.67
N ILE A 57 9.87 -16.05 -2.66
CA ILE A 57 10.34 -17.40 -2.32
C ILE A 57 9.14 -18.30 -2.01
N GLU A 58 8.26 -17.88 -1.10
CA GLU A 58 7.05 -18.64 -0.71
C GLU A 58 6.18 -18.97 -1.94
N VAL A 59 5.93 -17.99 -2.79
CA VAL A 59 5.13 -18.17 -4.01
C VAL A 59 5.83 -19.11 -5.00
N GLN A 60 7.16 -19.04 -5.13
CA GLN A 60 7.92 -19.94 -6.01
C GLN A 60 7.93 -21.37 -5.49
N GLU A 61 8.05 -21.57 -4.18
CA GLU A 61 7.98 -22.90 -3.57
C GLU A 61 6.62 -23.54 -3.82
N LEU A 62 5.53 -22.84 -3.60
CA LEU A 62 4.19 -23.32 -3.91
C LEU A 62 4.02 -23.71 -5.38
N ARG A 63 4.58 -22.93 -6.31
CA ARG A 63 4.57 -23.26 -7.74
C ARG A 63 5.41 -24.50 -8.06
N ARG A 64 6.53 -24.70 -7.38
CA ARG A 64 7.36 -25.91 -7.56
C ARG A 64 6.63 -27.15 -7.06
N GLU A 65 5.99 -27.07 -5.88
CA GLU A 65 5.15 -28.13 -5.35
C GLU A 65 4.02 -28.50 -6.32
N GLU A 66 3.31 -27.50 -6.82
CA GLU A 66 2.25 -27.70 -7.80
C GLU A 66 2.75 -28.44 -9.06
N ARG A 67 3.86 -27.97 -9.63
CA ARG A 67 4.45 -28.61 -10.82
C ARG A 67 4.94 -30.04 -10.54
N ALA A 68 5.52 -30.28 -9.37
CA ALA A 68 5.97 -31.63 -8.97
C ALA A 68 4.78 -32.60 -8.85
N MET A 69 3.67 -32.15 -8.26
CA MET A 69 2.46 -32.96 -8.15
C MET A 69 1.76 -33.20 -9.49
N GLN A 70 1.74 -32.19 -10.37
CA GLN A 70 1.22 -32.35 -11.72
C GLN A 70 2.00 -33.42 -12.51
N ARG A 71 3.34 -33.43 -12.41
CA ARG A 71 4.17 -34.45 -13.06
C ARG A 71 3.95 -35.86 -12.51
N ALA A 72 3.63 -35.95 -11.20
CA ALA A 72 3.40 -37.24 -10.55
C ALA A 72 1.98 -37.80 -10.79
N ALA A 73 0.99 -36.93 -10.98
CA ALA A 73 -0.42 -37.30 -11.10
C ALA A 73 -0.95 -37.41 -12.55
N GLY A 74 -0.09 -37.12 -13.56
CA GLY A 74 -0.57 -36.92 -14.93
C GLY A 74 -1.19 -35.54 -15.09
N ASP A 75 -1.43 -35.08 -16.30
CA ASP A 75 -1.72 -33.69 -16.73
C ASP A 75 -2.86 -32.92 -16.01
N GLU A 76 -3.51 -33.44 -14.98
CA GLU A 76 -4.54 -32.70 -14.27
C GLU A 76 -3.96 -31.97 -13.04
N PRO A 77 -4.11 -30.63 -12.98
CA PRO A 77 -3.66 -29.84 -11.82
C PRO A 77 -4.50 -30.20 -10.60
N SER A 78 -3.83 -30.44 -9.46
CA SER A 78 -4.53 -30.62 -8.20
C SER A 78 -5.33 -29.36 -7.82
N PRO A 79 -6.67 -29.43 -7.76
CA PRO A 79 -7.50 -28.27 -7.46
C PRO A 79 -7.16 -27.60 -6.13
N ASP A 80 -6.66 -28.37 -5.16
CA ASP A 80 -6.35 -27.87 -3.83
C ASP A 80 -5.05 -27.05 -3.79
N LEU A 81 -4.05 -27.39 -4.62
CA LEU A 81 -2.82 -26.61 -4.73
C LEU A 81 -3.02 -25.30 -5.48
N VAL A 82 -3.80 -25.32 -6.55
CA VAL A 82 -4.18 -24.09 -7.27
C VAL A 82 -4.92 -23.14 -6.32
N LYS A 83 -5.83 -23.66 -5.50
CA LYS A 83 -6.53 -22.87 -4.47
C LYS A 83 -5.58 -22.37 -3.38
N LYS A 84 -4.60 -23.18 -2.95
CA LYS A 84 -3.60 -22.80 -1.94
C LYS A 84 -2.73 -21.66 -2.47
N TYR A 85 -2.20 -21.79 -3.68
CA TYR A 85 -1.43 -20.73 -4.34
C TYR A 85 -2.24 -19.44 -4.47
N GLY A 86 -3.45 -19.51 -5.01
CA GLY A 86 -4.32 -18.35 -5.18
C GLY A 86 -4.65 -17.66 -3.85
N ARG A 87 -4.90 -18.43 -2.78
CA ARG A 87 -5.15 -17.87 -1.44
C ARG A 87 -3.94 -17.16 -0.87
N THR A 88 -2.75 -17.76 -0.97
CA THR A 88 -1.50 -17.17 -0.47
C THR A 88 -1.16 -15.87 -1.22
N ALA A 89 -1.17 -15.89 -2.55
CA ALA A 89 -0.92 -14.72 -3.36
C ALA A 89 -1.93 -13.59 -3.09
N ARG A 90 -3.21 -13.93 -2.97
CA ARG A 90 -4.28 -12.97 -2.63
C ARG A 90 -4.10 -12.39 -1.23
N SER A 91 -3.72 -13.21 -0.25
CA SER A 91 -3.47 -12.75 1.12
C SER A 91 -2.37 -11.70 1.18
N HIS A 92 -1.25 -11.93 0.51
CA HIS A 92 -0.17 -10.93 0.42
C HIS A 92 -0.64 -9.65 -0.28
N TYR A 93 -1.32 -9.78 -1.41
CA TYR A 93 -1.84 -8.63 -2.15
C TYR A 93 -2.82 -7.80 -1.31
N VAL A 94 -3.82 -8.44 -0.70
CA VAL A 94 -4.81 -7.75 0.15
C VAL A 94 -4.14 -7.10 1.36
N GLY A 95 -3.17 -7.77 1.97
CA GLY A 95 -2.39 -7.23 3.08
C GLY A 95 -1.62 -5.96 2.70
N GLN A 96 -0.96 -5.98 1.55
CA GLN A 96 -0.22 -4.82 1.03
C GLN A 96 -1.16 -3.66 0.69
N VAL A 97 -2.24 -3.92 -0.03
CA VAL A 97 -3.23 -2.90 -0.38
C VAL A 97 -3.84 -2.28 0.87
N ALA A 98 -4.26 -3.09 1.84
CA ALA A 98 -4.82 -2.61 3.09
C ALA A 98 -3.82 -1.77 3.90
N ALA A 99 -2.55 -2.18 3.96
CA ALA A 99 -1.51 -1.40 4.63
C ALA A 99 -1.29 -0.03 3.97
N ARG A 100 -1.27 0.01 2.63
CA ARG A 100 -1.13 1.27 1.87
C ARG A 100 -2.30 2.20 2.12
N TYR A 101 -3.54 1.71 2.02
CA TYR A 101 -4.72 2.54 2.26
C TYR A 101 -4.77 3.08 3.70
N ARG A 102 -4.49 2.24 4.70
CA ARG A 102 -4.43 2.70 6.10
C ARG A 102 -3.35 3.74 6.32
N THR A 103 -2.17 3.54 5.74
CA THR A 103 -1.08 4.50 5.79
C THR A 103 -1.48 5.83 5.17
N ALA A 104 -2.01 5.81 3.94
CA ALA A 104 -2.43 7.02 3.24
C ALA A 104 -3.53 7.77 3.99
N ALA A 105 -4.52 7.05 4.55
CA ALA A 105 -5.63 7.65 5.31
C ALA A 105 -5.17 8.29 6.62
N ALA A 106 -4.14 7.75 7.28
CA ALA A 106 -3.64 8.20 8.57
C ALA A 106 -2.41 9.14 8.47
N SER A 107 -1.82 9.29 7.30
CA SER A 107 -0.57 10.03 7.13
C SER A 107 -0.76 11.54 7.36
N ASP A 108 0.19 12.14 8.07
CA ASP A 108 0.31 13.61 8.19
C ASP A 108 1.00 14.24 6.96
N PHE A 109 1.45 13.40 6.03
CA PHE A 109 2.14 13.79 4.80
C PHE A 109 1.38 13.37 3.54
N PRO A 110 0.14 13.87 3.31
CA PRO A 110 -0.69 13.43 2.18
C PRO A 110 -0.08 13.74 0.80
N PHE A 111 0.75 14.77 0.68
CA PHE A 111 1.47 15.06 -0.56
C PHE A 111 2.54 14.00 -0.84
N HIS A 112 3.28 13.61 0.18
CA HIS A 112 4.28 12.53 0.08
C HIS A 112 3.62 11.20 -0.32
N GLU A 113 2.52 10.84 0.34
CA GLU A 113 1.76 9.64 0.00
C GLU A 113 1.27 9.64 -1.46
N ARG A 114 0.81 10.80 -1.95
CA ARG A 114 0.38 10.94 -3.34
C ARG A 114 1.50 10.75 -4.37
N LEU A 115 2.74 11.08 -4.01
CA LEU A 115 3.90 10.90 -4.89
C LEU A 115 4.40 9.45 -4.92
N VAL A 116 4.19 8.71 -3.83
CA VAL A 116 4.66 7.33 -3.67
C VAL A 116 3.65 6.31 -4.20
N HIS A 117 2.39 6.70 -4.33
CA HIS A 117 1.29 5.86 -4.82
C HIS A 117 0.85 6.23 -6.23
#